data_f2c7fe84a80af745e278c0b156007465
#
_entry.id   f2c7fe84a80af745e278c0b156007465
#
_cell.length_a   1.000
_cell.length_b   1.000
_cell.length_c   1.000
_cell.angle_alpha   90.00
_cell.angle_beta   90.00
_cell.angle_gamma   90.00
#
_symmetry.space_group_name_H-M   'P 1'
#
loop_
_entity.id
_entity.type
_entity.pdbx_description
1 polymer ?
#
loop_
_entity_poly.entity_id
_entity_poly.type
_entity_poly.pdbx_seq_one_letter_code
_entity_poly.pdbx_strand_id
1 'polypeptide(L)'
;MSFEDFKQRAAGATLVPVWKDILLDTDTPISAFSKLRRGPFAFLLESAPAGGETWSRYTYLGTEPRSAWRLANGVVEDWTADTGWHNARRAADPLADLAAVVEQVQPADVPELGQFWGGIVGYFSYDMVRLIEKLPNRPEKGLGVPDAIFVFTRSLVILDNLHGRARVVVSVPVEKGSSAAELRSRYDRAIVELDDVLARLRAPARLKPMSPDLGAPAVEGHSSYERADFMKHVDRIKEYIRSGDCFQALLSRRIDVPLDFDPADLYRALRA
;
A
#
# COMPACT_ATOMS: atom_id res chain seq x y z
N MET A 1 -16.55 12.29 -14.95
CA MET A 1 -16.09 12.02 -16.34
C MET A 1 -17.27 11.49 -17.14
N SER A 2 -17.49 11.93 -18.37
CA SER A 2 -18.53 11.42 -19.28
C SER A 2 -18.10 10.11 -19.95
N PHE A 3 -19.07 9.37 -20.53
CA PHE A 3 -18.74 8.18 -21.32
C PHE A 3 -17.94 8.51 -22.58
N GLU A 4 -18.20 9.63 -23.22
CA GLU A 4 -17.46 10.04 -24.43
C GLU A 4 -16.00 10.35 -24.11
N ASP A 5 -15.71 11.02 -22.97
CA ASP A 5 -14.34 11.24 -22.50
C ASP A 5 -13.64 9.91 -22.21
N PHE A 6 -14.34 8.98 -21.53
CA PHE A 6 -13.81 7.64 -21.27
C PHE A 6 -13.44 6.90 -22.56
N LYS A 7 -14.36 6.89 -23.55
CA LYS A 7 -14.15 6.25 -24.84
C LYS A 7 -12.98 6.85 -25.63
N GLN A 8 -12.85 8.16 -25.61
CA GLN A 8 -11.73 8.86 -26.25
C GLN A 8 -10.39 8.45 -25.63
N ARG A 9 -10.30 8.41 -24.30
CA ARG A 9 -9.08 8.00 -23.58
C ARG A 9 -8.75 6.51 -23.79
N ALA A 10 -9.76 5.65 -23.93
CA ALA A 10 -9.61 4.23 -24.19
C ALA A 10 -8.94 3.92 -25.55
N ALA A 11 -8.97 4.84 -26.49
CA ALA A 11 -8.34 4.63 -27.81
C ALA A 11 -6.81 4.49 -27.73
N GLY A 12 -6.16 5.09 -26.72
CA GLY A 12 -4.69 5.09 -26.57
C GLY A 12 -4.17 4.40 -25.31
N ALA A 13 -5.05 3.86 -24.47
CA ALA A 13 -4.69 3.32 -23.15
C ALA A 13 -5.24 1.91 -22.93
N THR A 14 -4.65 1.18 -21.97
CA THR A 14 -5.18 -0.09 -21.46
C THR A 14 -5.74 0.03 -20.05
N LEU A 15 -5.58 1.20 -19.42
CA LEU A 15 -6.16 1.53 -18.12
C LEU A 15 -6.71 2.95 -18.17
N VAL A 16 -8.01 3.12 -17.91
CA VAL A 16 -8.69 4.42 -17.99
C VAL A 16 -9.42 4.69 -16.68
N PRO A 17 -9.23 5.85 -16.02
CA PRO A 17 -9.95 6.16 -14.79
C PRO A 17 -11.38 6.63 -15.07
N VAL A 18 -12.30 6.28 -14.17
CA VAL A 18 -13.60 6.92 -14.02
C VAL A 18 -13.63 7.52 -12.62
N TRP A 19 -13.95 8.80 -12.47
CA TRP A 19 -13.85 9.45 -11.18
C TRP A 19 -14.97 10.44 -10.89
N LYS A 20 -15.10 10.76 -9.60
CA LYS A 20 -15.99 11.80 -9.09
C LYS A 20 -15.32 12.55 -7.95
N ASP A 21 -15.42 13.87 -7.97
CA ASP A 21 -15.01 14.73 -6.88
C ASP A 21 -16.18 14.94 -5.90
N ILE A 22 -15.87 14.92 -4.60
CA ILE A 22 -16.83 15.16 -3.52
C ILE A 22 -16.23 16.11 -2.48
N LEU A 23 -17.08 16.80 -1.74
CA LEU A 23 -16.69 17.44 -0.49
C LEU A 23 -16.67 16.36 0.60
N LEU A 24 -15.55 16.26 1.32
CA LEU A 24 -15.35 15.31 2.41
C LEU A 24 -14.64 16.02 3.59
N ASP A 25 -15.27 17.07 4.08
CA ASP A 25 -14.79 17.93 5.16
C ASP A 25 -15.16 17.43 6.56
N THR A 26 -16.07 16.44 6.63
CA THR A 26 -16.54 15.84 7.89
C THR A 26 -15.78 14.58 8.30
N ASP A 27 -14.85 14.11 7.46
CA ASP A 27 -14.07 12.90 7.70
C ASP A 27 -12.59 13.20 7.79
N THR A 28 -11.92 12.52 8.73
CA THR A 28 -10.46 12.42 8.73
C THR A 28 -10.02 11.25 7.84
N PRO A 29 -8.76 11.20 7.39
CA PRO A 29 -8.23 10.07 6.64
C PRO A 29 -8.52 8.71 7.29
N ILE A 30 -8.36 8.62 8.62
CA ILE A 30 -8.58 7.37 9.36
C ILE A 30 -10.07 7.02 9.47
N SER A 31 -10.97 8.00 9.61
CA SER A 31 -12.41 7.74 9.62
C SER A 31 -12.91 7.27 8.26
N ALA A 32 -12.45 7.90 7.18
CA ALA A 32 -12.73 7.48 5.81
C ALA A 32 -12.20 6.05 5.54
N PHE A 33 -10.96 5.76 5.97
CA PHE A 33 -10.38 4.42 5.84
C PHE A 33 -11.21 3.36 6.58
N SER A 34 -11.68 3.65 7.79
CA SER A 34 -12.51 2.71 8.57
C SER A 34 -13.84 2.36 7.89
N LYS A 35 -14.39 3.28 7.09
CA LYS A 35 -15.62 3.07 6.29
C LYS A 35 -15.35 2.22 5.05
N LEU A 36 -14.16 2.34 4.48
CA LEU A 36 -13.77 1.71 3.21
C LEU A 36 -13.14 0.34 3.39
N ARG A 37 -12.40 0.10 4.47
CA ARG A 37 -11.59 -1.10 4.69
C ARG A 37 -12.42 -2.37 4.58
N ARG A 38 -12.13 -3.18 3.56
CA ARG A 38 -12.72 -4.50 3.30
C ARG A 38 -11.69 -5.46 2.71
N GLY A 39 -11.91 -6.76 2.92
CA GLY A 39 -11.08 -7.81 2.36
C GLY A 39 -9.66 -7.86 2.94
N PRO A 40 -8.80 -8.70 2.35
CA PRO A 40 -7.47 -8.97 2.88
C PRO A 40 -6.46 -7.84 2.62
N PHE A 41 -6.72 -6.98 1.63
CA PHE A 41 -5.80 -5.93 1.22
C PHE A 41 -6.49 -4.58 1.30
N ALA A 42 -6.08 -3.79 2.27
CA ALA A 42 -6.46 -2.39 2.38
C ALA A 42 -5.23 -1.59 2.79
N PHE A 43 -5.10 -0.38 2.27
CA PHE A 43 -3.99 0.50 2.61
C PHE A 43 -4.46 1.94 2.83
N LEU A 44 -3.74 2.60 3.71
CA LEU A 44 -3.81 4.03 3.98
C LEU A 44 -2.39 4.57 3.84
N LEU A 45 -2.17 5.46 2.87
CA LEU A 45 -0.92 6.18 2.68
C LEU A 45 -1.16 7.65 3.01
N GLU A 46 -0.64 8.06 4.14
CA GLU A 46 -0.79 9.41 4.67
C GLU A 46 0.58 10.04 4.88
N SER A 47 0.77 11.23 4.35
CA SER A 47 1.95 12.03 4.67
C SER A 47 1.74 12.67 6.04
N ALA A 48 2.57 12.32 7.03
CA ALA A 48 2.55 12.98 8.32
C ALA A 48 3.27 14.33 8.22
N PRO A 49 2.69 15.44 8.75
CA PRO A 49 3.38 16.71 8.78
C PRO A 49 4.57 16.64 9.74
N ALA A 50 5.78 16.71 9.21
CA ALA A 50 6.99 16.88 10.00
C ALA A 50 7.27 18.38 10.16
N GLY A 51 6.71 19.02 11.20
CA GLY A 51 7.12 20.37 11.58
C GLY A 51 6.67 21.51 10.67
N GLY A 52 5.43 21.51 10.20
CA GLY A 52 4.83 22.69 9.52
C GLY A 52 5.01 22.74 8.00
N GLU A 53 5.41 21.65 7.39
CA GLU A 53 5.61 21.58 5.94
C GLU A 53 4.31 21.29 5.17
N THR A 54 4.14 21.98 4.05
CA THR A 54 3.02 21.89 3.11
C THR A 54 2.93 20.58 2.32
N TRP A 55 3.83 19.63 2.54
CA TRP A 55 4.00 18.41 1.75
C TRP A 55 2.98 17.31 2.05
N SER A 56 2.25 17.39 3.15
CA SER A 56 1.28 16.38 3.60
C SER A 56 -0.14 16.60 3.03
N ARG A 57 -0.24 17.13 1.81
CA ARG A 57 -1.52 17.53 1.23
C ARG A 57 -2.44 16.34 0.94
N TYR A 58 -1.89 15.25 0.39
CA TYR A 58 -2.70 14.15 -0.10
C TYR A 58 -2.61 12.93 0.79
N THR A 59 -3.76 12.26 0.92
CA THR A 59 -3.87 10.91 1.51
C THR A 59 -4.51 9.98 0.48
N TYR A 60 -4.00 8.76 0.38
CA TYR A 60 -4.47 7.75 -0.55
C TYR A 60 -5.02 6.56 0.21
N LEU A 61 -6.26 6.16 -0.09
CA LEU A 61 -6.94 5.03 0.50
C LEU A 61 -7.30 4.02 -0.59
N GLY A 62 -6.94 2.75 -0.39
CA GLY A 62 -7.32 1.69 -1.30
C GLY A 62 -7.80 0.45 -0.56
N THR A 63 -8.73 -0.27 -1.19
CA THR A 63 -9.29 -1.53 -0.68
C THR A 63 -9.73 -2.38 -1.86
N GLU A 64 -9.94 -3.68 -1.62
CA GLU A 64 -10.47 -4.60 -2.63
C GLU A 64 -9.74 -4.48 -3.98
N PRO A 65 -8.41 -4.73 -4.02
CA PRO A 65 -7.63 -4.56 -5.24
C PRO A 65 -8.11 -5.51 -6.34
N ARG A 66 -7.78 -5.19 -7.58
CA ARG A 66 -8.09 -6.03 -8.74
C ARG A 66 -7.35 -7.36 -8.66
N SER A 67 -6.09 -7.31 -8.32
CA SER A 67 -5.20 -8.45 -8.18
C SER A 67 -4.05 -8.10 -7.23
N ALA A 68 -3.28 -9.10 -6.84
CA ALA A 68 -2.01 -8.90 -6.16
C ALA A 68 -0.95 -9.85 -6.72
N TRP A 69 0.29 -9.48 -6.53
CA TRP A 69 1.48 -10.26 -6.82
C TRP A 69 2.31 -10.36 -5.54
N ARG A 70 2.89 -11.54 -5.26
CA ARG A 70 3.84 -11.69 -4.17
C ARG A 70 5.03 -12.54 -4.55
N LEU A 71 6.14 -12.30 -3.87
CA LEU A 71 7.29 -13.17 -3.82
C LEU A 71 7.45 -13.70 -2.38
N ALA A 72 7.45 -14.99 -2.21
CA ALA A 72 7.67 -15.63 -0.92
C ALA A 72 8.50 -16.91 -1.09
N ASN A 73 9.62 -17.02 -0.37
CA ASN A 73 10.52 -18.19 -0.43
C ASN A 73 10.96 -18.56 -1.86
N GLY A 74 11.21 -17.56 -2.70
CA GLY A 74 11.61 -17.73 -4.11
C GLY A 74 10.52 -18.21 -5.04
N VAL A 75 9.25 -18.19 -4.60
CA VAL A 75 8.08 -18.50 -5.40
C VAL A 75 7.27 -17.22 -5.61
N VAL A 76 6.93 -16.94 -6.86
CA VAL A 76 6.02 -15.87 -7.26
C VAL A 76 4.62 -16.46 -7.37
N GLU A 77 3.63 -15.73 -6.88
CA GLU A 77 2.20 -16.07 -6.97
C GLU A 77 1.37 -14.83 -7.30
N ASP A 78 0.29 -15.06 -8.01
CA ASP A 78 -0.73 -14.06 -8.32
C ASP A 78 -1.96 -14.29 -7.44
N TRP A 79 -2.75 -13.24 -7.19
CA TRP A 79 -3.98 -13.32 -6.40
C TRP A 79 -5.11 -12.57 -7.09
N THR A 80 -6.29 -13.14 -7.04
CA THR A 80 -7.55 -12.44 -7.32
C THR A 80 -8.59 -12.76 -6.24
N ALA A 81 -9.65 -11.96 -6.14
CA ALA A 81 -10.71 -12.20 -5.16
C ALA A 81 -11.43 -13.54 -5.38
N ASP A 82 -11.54 -13.98 -6.63
CA ASP A 82 -12.28 -15.19 -7.01
C ASP A 82 -11.46 -16.48 -6.75
N THR A 83 -10.14 -16.43 -6.94
CA THR A 83 -9.28 -17.62 -6.91
C THR A 83 -8.35 -17.69 -5.70
N GLY A 84 -8.18 -16.59 -4.95
CA GLY A 84 -7.12 -16.51 -3.95
C GLY A 84 -5.72 -16.52 -4.60
N TRP A 85 -4.71 -16.99 -3.87
CA TRP A 85 -3.35 -17.17 -4.39
C TRP A 85 -3.29 -18.35 -5.35
N HIS A 86 -2.75 -18.11 -6.55
CA HIS A 86 -2.68 -19.07 -7.65
C HIS A 86 -1.45 -18.81 -8.52
N ASN A 87 -1.27 -19.61 -9.57
CA ASN A 87 -0.19 -19.47 -10.55
C ASN A 87 1.22 -19.44 -9.90
N ALA A 88 1.44 -20.31 -8.91
CA ALA A 88 2.71 -20.43 -8.23
C ALA A 88 3.81 -20.83 -9.21
N ARG A 89 4.89 -20.02 -9.30
CA ARG A 89 6.01 -20.24 -10.22
C ARG A 89 7.33 -19.80 -9.62
N ARG A 90 8.42 -20.46 -9.98
CA ARG A 90 9.77 -20.01 -9.69
C ARG A 90 10.23 -19.10 -10.84
N ALA A 91 10.29 -17.79 -10.60
CA ALA A 91 10.84 -16.85 -11.56
C ALA A 91 12.37 -16.84 -11.46
N ALA A 92 13.05 -16.89 -12.60
CA ALA A 92 14.51 -16.75 -12.65
C ALA A 92 14.95 -15.34 -12.17
N ASP A 93 14.16 -14.33 -12.49
CA ASP A 93 14.26 -12.96 -12.01
C ASP A 93 12.88 -12.46 -11.56
N PRO A 94 12.61 -12.46 -10.24
CA PRO A 94 11.33 -11.99 -9.72
C PRO A 94 11.06 -10.50 -9.95
N LEU A 95 12.11 -9.66 -10.04
CA LEU A 95 11.93 -8.23 -10.33
C LEU A 95 11.50 -8.02 -11.78
N ALA A 96 12.10 -8.76 -12.72
CA ALA A 96 11.67 -8.75 -14.12
C ALA A 96 10.25 -9.32 -14.29
N ASP A 97 9.85 -10.35 -13.51
CA ASP A 97 8.48 -10.88 -13.50
C ASP A 97 7.47 -9.80 -13.10
N LEU A 98 7.72 -9.05 -12.01
CA LEU A 98 6.87 -7.93 -11.61
C LEU A 98 6.87 -6.81 -12.64
N ALA A 99 8.03 -6.42 -13.17
CA ALA A 99 8.16 -5.38 -14.19
C ALA A 99 7.33 -5.71 -15.43
N ALA A 100 7.38 -6.96 -15.91
CA ALA A 100 6.60 -7.41 -17.07
C ALA A 100 5.09 -7.26 -16.87
N VAL A 101 4.59 -7.47 -15.65
CA VAL A 101 3.16 -7.26 -15.34
C VAL A 101 2.79 -5.77 -15.37
N VAL A 102 3.67 -4.91 -14.85
CA VAL A 102 3.45 -3.46 -14.81
C VAL A 102 3.54 -2.84 -16.20
N GLU A 103 4.51 -3.25 -17.02
CA GLU A 103 4.75 -2.73 -18.37
C GLU A 103 3.61 -3.04 -19.36
N GLN A 104 2.79 -4.07 -19.09
CA GLN A 104 1.60 -4.35 -19.88
C GLN A 104 0.51 -3.28 -19.73
N VAL A 105 0.58 -2.47 -18.67
CA VAL A 105 -0.40 -1.45 -18.39
C VAL A 105 0.03 -0.12 -19.01
N GLN A 106 -0.82 0.42 -19.89
CA GLN A 106 -0.66 1.74 -20.48
C GLN A 106 -1.76 2.66 -19.92
N PRO A 107 -1.49 3.44 -18.85
CA PRO A 107 -2.50 4.31 -18.25
C PRO A 107 -2.82 5.48 -19.19
N ALA A 108 -4.09 5.89 -19.19
CA ALA A 108 -4.50 7.12 -19.88
C ALA A 108 -3.83 8.34 -19.23
N ASP A 109 -3.43 9.29 -20.05
CA ASP A 109 -2.96 10.58 -19.57
C ASP A 109 -4.14 11.41 -19.05
N VAL A 110 -4.12 11.74 -17.75
CA VAL A 110 -5.19 12.46 -17.04
C VAL A 110 -4.55 13.43 -16.04
N PRO A 111 -4.01 14.57 -16.53
CA PRO A 111 -3.32 15.56 -15.68
C PRO A 111 -4.16 16.08 -14.52
N GLU A 112 -5.49 16.16 -14.70
CA GLU A 112 -6.43 16.59 -13.67
C GLU A 112 -6.51 15.67 -12.44
N LEU A 113 -6.02 14.43 -12.54
CA LEU A 113 -5.96 13.48 -11.42
C LEU A 113 -4.65 13.55 -10.62
N GLY A 114 -3.68 14.30 -11.11
CA GLY A 114 -2.35 14.38 -10.49
C GLY A 114 -1.48 13.16 -10.78
N GLN A 115 -0.46 12.93 -9.95
CA GLN A 115 0.57 11.94 -10.24
C GLN A 115 0.16 10.49 -9.96
N PHE A 116 -0.74 10.26 -8.99
CA PHE A 116 -1.15 8.91 -8.59
C PHE A 116 -2.67 8.80 -8.49
N TRP A 117 -3.28 8.18 -9.47
CA TRP A 117 -4.71 7.88 -9.51
C TRP A 117 -5.01 6.37 -9.63
N GLY A 118 -3.99 5.55 -9.74
CA GLY A 118 -4.02 4.11 -9.84
C GLY A 118 -2.61 3.56 -10.06
N GLY A 119 -2.45 2.26 -9.95
CA GLY A 119 -1.16 1.61 -10.10
C GLY A 119 -0.97 0.45 -9.13
N ILE A 120 0.26 0.29 -8.65
CA ILE A 120 0.60 -0.74 -7.67
C ILE A 120 1.00 -0.12 -6.34
N VAL A 121 0.59 -0.75 -5.25
CA VAL A 121 0.98 -0.38 -3.87
C VAL A 121 1.43 -1.62 -3.14
N GLY A 122 2.54 -1.53 -2.42
CA GLY A 122 3.07 -2.68 -1.70
C GLY A 122 4.40 -2.39 -1.04
N TYR A 123 5.17 -3.44 -0.79
CA TYR A 123 6.50 -3.31 -0.20
C TYR A 123 7.48 -4.32 -0.80
N PHE A 124 8.75 -3.94 -0.76
CA PHE A 124 9.88 -4.86 -0.79
C PHE A 124 10.43 -5.02 0.63
N SER A 125 10.69 -6.26 1.05
CA SER A 125 11.40 -6.51 2.30
C SER A 125 12.87 -6.10 2.18
N TYR A 126 13.56 -5.97 3.31
CA TYR A 126 15.00 -5.67 3.31
C TYR A 126 15.79 -6.71 2.52
N ASP A 127 15.44 -7.99 2.62
CA ASP A 127 16.16 -9.09 1.98
C ASP A 127 16.04 -9.14 0.45
N MET A 128 15.17 -8.30 -0.16
CA MET A 128 15.12 -8.13 -1.61
C MET A 128 16.46 -7.68 -2.20
N VAL A 129 17.31 -7.00 -1.42
CA VAL A 129 18.68 -6.64 -1.82
C VAL A 129 19.48 -7.85 -2.27
N ARG A 130 19.17 -9.07 -1.79
CA ARG A 130 19.85 -10.33 -2.17
C ARG A 130 19.55 -10.80 -3.59
N LEU A 131 18.55 -10.22 -4.25
CA LEU A 131 18.31 -10.42 -5.68
C LEU A 131 19.23 -9.54 -6.54
N ILE A 132 19.79 -8.48 -5.96
CA ILE A 132 20.64 -7.49 -6.64
C ILE A 132 22.10 -7.73 -6.27
N GLU A 133 22.38 -7.97 -4.96
CA GLU A 133 23.71 -8.08 -4.41
C GLU A 133 24.00 -9.49 -3.88
N LYS A 134 25.27 -9.93 -4.04
CA LYS A 134 25.75 -11.20 -3.47
C LYS A 134 26.12 -11.01 -1.99
N LEU A 135 25.15 -11.20 -1.11
CA LEU A 135 25.38 -11.10 0.34
C LEU A 135 25.51 -12.50 0.95
N PRO A 136 26.65 -12.83 1.61
CA PRO A 136 26.83 -14.09 2.30
C PRO A 136 26.00 -14.16 3.59
N ASN A 137 25.90 -15.36 4.17
CA ASN A 137 25.38 -15.59 5.52
C ASN A 137 23.94 -15.08 5.73
N ARG A 138 22.99 -15.55 4.88
CA ARG A 138 21.57 -15.26 5.09
C ARG A 138 21.14 -15.76 6.49
N PRO A 139 20.51 -14.91 7.33
CA PRO A 139 19.93 -15.36 8.59
C PRO A 139 18.88 -16.46 8.38
N GLU A 140 18.92 -17.52 9.18
CA GLU A 140 18.00 -18.65 9.05
C GLU A 140 16.57 -18.30 9.46
N LYS A 141 16.40 -17.32 10.36
CA LYS A 141 15.08 -16.94 10.92
C LYS A 141 14.67 -15.56 10.42
N GLY A 142 13.61 -15.53 9.61
CA GLY A 142 12.92 -14.31 9.19
C GLY A 142 11.60 -14.10 9.96
N LEU A 143 10.84 -13.07 9.55
CA LEU A 143 9.51 -12.77 10.10
C LEU A 143 8.40 -13.68 9.53
N GLY A 144 8.71 -14.53 8.53
CA GLY A 144 7.72 -15.37 7.86
C GLY A 144 6.77 -14.59 6.94
N VAL A 145 7.08 -13.32 6.65
CA VAL A 145 6.32 -12.50 5.70
C VAL A 145 6.87 -12.66 4.28
N PRO A 146 6.10 -12.38 3.23
CA PRO A 146 6.60 -12.35 1.86
C PRO A 146 7.81 -11.42 1.69
N ASP A 147 8.74 -11.80 0.81
CA ASP A 147 9.88 -10.95 0.43
C ASP A 147 9.40 -9.68 -0.30
N ALA A 148 8.33 -9.79 -1.07
CA ALA A 148 7.62 -8.66 -1.65
C ALA A 148 6.14 -8.98 -1.85
N ILE A 149 5.30 -7.96 -1.75
CA ILE A 149 3.87 -8.04 -2.08
C ILE A 149 3.40 -6.70 -2.65
N PHE A 150 2.67 -6.77 -3.76
CA PHE A 150 2.08 -5.60 -4.43
C PHE A 150 0.63 -5.87 -4.78
N VAL A 151 -0.23 -4.91 -4.52
CA VAL A 151 -1.63 -4.92 -4.93
C VAL A 151 -1.84 -3.97 -6.10
N PHE A 152 -2.60 -4.40 -7.10
CA PHE A 152 -3.00 -3.59 -8.24
C PHE A 152 -4.32 -2.89 -7.90
N THR A 153 -4.29 -1.58 -7.80
CA THR A 153 -5.45 -0.80 -7.35
C THR A 153 -6.63 -0.98 -8.31
N ARG A 154 -7.82 -1.10 -7.74
CA ARG A 154 -9.10 -1.10 -8.46
C ARG A 154 -9.82 0.21 -8.23
N SER A 155 -10.16 0.50 -6.98
CA SER A 155 -10.66 1.80 -6.55
C SER A 155 -9.67 2.49 -5.63
N LEU A 156 -9.56 3.81 -5.76
CA LEU A 156 -8.70 4.65 -4.95
C LEU A 156 -9.49 5.87 -4.48
N VAL A 157 -9.36 6.22 -3.22
CA VAL A 157 -9.88 7.49 -2.68
C VAL A 157 -8.69 8.38 -2.36
N ILE A 158 -8.65 9.53 -2.99
CA ILE A 158 -7.61 10.55 -2.83
C ILE A 158 -8.20 11.71 -2.04
N LEU A 159 -7.73 11.92 -0.82
CA LEU A 159 -8.13 13.05 -0.01
C LEU A 159 -7.16 14.22 -0.23
N ASP A 160 -7.71 15.38 -0.52
CA ASP A 160 -7.00 16.67 -0.48
C ASP A 160 -7.28 17.31 0.88
N ASN A 161 -6.37 17.06 1.82
CA ASN A 161 -6.49 17.52 3.20
C ASN A 161 -6.47 19.06 3.31
N LEU A 162 -5.89 19.75 2.32
CA LEU A 162 -5.83 21.22 2.29
C LEU A 162 -7.19 21.85 1.98
N HIS A 163 -7.98 21.20 1.10
CA HIS A 163 -9.24 21.76 0.61
C HIS A 163 -10.49 21.04 1.14
N GLY A 164 -10.33 20.02 2.02
CA GLY A 164 -11.45 19.22 2.53
C GLY A 164 -12.23 18.48 1.43
N ARG A 165 -11.55 18.08 0.37
CA ARG A 165 -12.14 17.39 -0.77
C ARG A 165 -11.60 15.98 -0.91
N ALA A 166 -12.41 15.12 -1.51
CA ALA A 166 -11.94 13.80 -1.91
C ALA A 166 -12.31 13.52 -3.37
N ARG A 167 -11.48 12.73 -3.99
CA ARG A 167 -11.68 12.20 -5.33
C ARG A 167 -11.76 10.69 -5.24
N VAL A 168 -12.86 10.12 -5.70
CA VAL A 168 -13.01 8.68 -5.83
C VAL A 168 -12.71 8.31 -7.27
N VAL A 169 -11.76 7.41 -7.47
CA VAL A 169 -11.31 6.96 -8.78
C VAL A 169 -11.48 5.46 -8.89
N VAL A 170 -12.08 4.99 -9.98
CA VAL A 170 -12.12 3.58 -10.37
C VAL A 170 -11.27 3.39 -11.60
N SER A 171 -10.24 2.55 -11.52
CA SER A 171 -9.34 2.24 -12.62
C SER A 171 -9.92 1.13 -13.48
N VAL A 172 -10.28 1.41 -14.72
CA VAL A 172 -10.96 0.49 -15.63
C VAL A 172 -9.97 -0.07 -16.64
N PRO A 173 -9.70 -1.40 -16.63
CA PRO A 173 -8.95 -2.03 -17.71
C PRO A 173 -9.76 -2.01 -19.00
N VAL A 174 -9.08 -1.67 -20.08
CA VAL A 174 -9.66 -1.71 -21.45
C VAL A 174 -8.70 -2.47 -22.37
N GLU A 175 -9.26 -3.18 -23.34
CA GLU A 175 -8.49 -3.89 -24.33
C GLU A 175 -8.40 -3.05 -25.61
N LYS A 176 -7.25 -3.08 -26.28
CA LYS A 176 -7.08 -2.39 -27.56
C LYS A 176 -8.08 -2.98 -28.58
N GLY A 177 -8.83 -2.12 -29.24
CA GLY A 177 -9.84 -2.55 -30.21
C GLY A 177 -11.21 -2.91 -29.61
N SER A 178 -11.43 -2.69 -28.30
CA SER A 178 -12.76 -2.87 -27.69
C SER A 178 -13.83 -2.07 -28.44
N SER A 179 -14.96 -2.71 -28.69
CA SER A 179 -16.13 -2.06 -29.29
C SER A 179 -16.75 -1.00 -28.37
N ALA A 180 -17.52 -0.09 -28.93
CA ALA A 180 -18.23 0.93 -28.15
C ALA A 180 -19.20 0.30 -27.11
N ALA A 181 -19.80 -0.85 -27.42
CA ALA A 181 -20.69 -1.56 -26.49
C ALA A 181 -19.93 -2.15 -25.30
N GLU A 182 -18.74 -2.74 -25.51
CA GLU A 182 -17.87 -3.26 -24.46
C GLU A 182 -17.34 -2.13 -23.56
N LEU A 183 -16.88 -1.03 -24.17
CA LEU A 183 -16.46 0.15 -23.42
C LEU A 183 -17.61 0.73 -22.59
N ARG A 184 -18.83 0.78 -23.15
CA ARG A 184 -20.01 1.23 -22.40
C ARG A 184 -20.29 0.32 -21.20
N SER A 185 -20.28 -0.98 -21.38
CA SER A 185 -20.47 -1.94 -20.29
C SER A 185 -19.41 -1.81 -19.20
N ARG A 186 -18.14 -1.60 -19.55
CA ARG A 186 -17.04 -1.39 -18.59
C ARG A 186 -17.23 -0.07 -17.83
N TYR A 187 -17.59 1.01 -18.52
CA TYR A 187 -17.87 2.30 -17.92
C TYR A 187 -19.04 2.22 -16.94
N ASP A 188 -20.17 1.62 -17.33
CA ASP A 188 -21.35 1.52 -16.48
C ASP A 188 -21.07 0.70 -15.20
N ARG A 189 -20.27 -0.37 -15.30
CA ARG A 189 -19.79 -1.11 -14.11
C ARG A 189 -18.90 -0.25 -13.20
N ALA A 190 -18.03 0.57 -13.77
CA ALA A 190 -17.21 1.49 -13.00
C ALA A 190 -18.05 2.56 -12.27
N ILE A 191 -19.13 3.05 -12.88
CA ILE A 191 -20.08 3.96 -12.22
C ILE A 191 -20.75 3.29 -11.03
N VAL A 192 -21.20 2.04 -11.17
CA VAL A 192 -21.79 1.27 -10.04
C VAL A 192 -20.79 1.10 -8.90
N GLU A 193 -19.54 0.78 -9.22
CA GLU A 193 -18.47 0.64 -8.22
C GLU A 193 -18.17 1.98 -7.53
N LEU A 194 -18.09 3.06 -8.30
CA LEU A 194 -17.89 4.40 -7.79
C LEU A 194 -19.01 4.81 -6.81
N ASP A 195 -20.26 4.51 -7.16
CA ASP A 195 -21.41 4.79 -6.31
C ASP A 195 -21.42 3.94 -5.03
N ASP A 196 -20.93 2.68 -5.07
CA ASP A 196 -20.74 1.87 -3.86
C ASP A 196 -19.69 2.48 -2.93
N VAL A 197 -18.54 2.90 -3.45
CA VAL A 197 -17.51 3.59 -2.66
C VAL A 197 -18.05 4.87 -2.03
N LEU A 198 -18.82 5.65 -2.78
CA LEU A 198 -19.48 6.87 -2.30
C LEU A 198 -20.52 6.57 -1.20
N ALA A 199 -21.30 5.51 -1.36
CA ALA A 199 -22.27 5.07 -0.36
C ALA A 199 -21.58 4.68 0.96
N ARG A 200 -20.42 3.98 0.87
CA ARG A 200 -19.61 3.65 2.04
C ARG A 200 -19.05 4.88 2.73
N LEU A 201 -18.56 5.86 2.01
CA LEU A 201 -18.05 7.12 2.57
C LEU A 201 -19.15 7.91 3.30
N ARG A 202 -20.42 7.83 2.84
CA ARG A 202 -21.58 8.46 3.51
C ARG A 202 -22.02 7.72 4.77
N ALA A 203 -21.64 6.46 4.95
CA ALA A 203 -21.99 5.69 6.13
C ALA A 203 -21.29 6.24 7.40
N PRO A 204 -21.84 6.03 8.60
CA PRO A 204 -21.17 6.40 9.85
C PRO A 204 -19.84 5.68 10.00
N ALA A 205 -18.82 6.39 10.51
CA ALA A 205 -17.56 5.77 10.87
C ALA A 205 -17.74 4.82 12.07
N ARG A 206 -17.02 3.69 12.04
CA ARG A 206 -17.08 2.67 13.12
C ARG A 206 -16.03 2.90 14.21
N LEU A 207 -15.25 3.96 14.10
CA LEU A 207 -14.19 4.28 15.04
C LEU A 207 -14.76 4.88 16.33
N LYS A 208 -14.22 4.42 17.45
CA LYS A 208 -14.48 5.03 18.76
C LYS A 208 -13.36 6.02 19.12
N PRO A 209 -13.65 7.09 19.88
CA PRO A 209 -12.60 7.89 20.50
C PRO A 209 -11.61 7.01 21.28
N MET A 210 -10.34 7.33 21.22
CA MET A 210 -9.29 6.68 22.01
C MET A 210 -8.78 7.65 23.06
N SER A 211 -8.50 7.11 24.24
CA SER A 211 -7.84 7.82 25.33
C SER A 211 -6.61 7.00 25.72
N PRO A 212 -5.45 7.21 25.06
CA PRO A 212 -4.24 6.47 25.42
C PRO A 212 -3.83 6.83 26.86
N ASP A 213 -3.61 5.81 27.66
CA ASP A 213 -3.03 5.99 29.01
C ASP A 213 -1.49 6.05 28.88
N LEU A 214 -0.95 7.26 28.87
CA LEU A 214 0.50 7.49 28.81
C LEU A 214 1.24 7.04 30.09
N GLY A 215 0.52 6.76 31.19
CA GLY A 215 1.07 6.22 32.43
C GLY A 215 1.00 4.69 32.51
N ALA A 216 0.40 4.04 31.52
CA ALA A 216 0.32 2.59 31.52
C ALA A 216 1.71 1.94 31.54
N PRO A 217 1.91 0.83 32.26
CA PRO A 217 3.19 0.12 32.24
C PRO A 217 3.53 -0.34 30.81
N ALA A 218 4.83 -0.38 30.51
CA ALA A 218 5.28 -0.89 29.23
C ALA A 218 4.82 -2.34 29.04
N VAL A 219 4.30 -2.64 27.83
CA VAL A 219 3.90 -4.00 27.50
C VAL A 219 5.13 -4.88 27.45
N GLU A 220 5.10 -6.00 28.15
CA GLU A 220 6.16 -7.00 28.09
C GLU A 220 6.17 -7.69 26.73
N GLY A 221 7.35 -7.73 26.11
CA GLY A 221 7.56 -8.37 24.82
C GLY A 221 8.77 -9.28 24.86
N HIS A 222 8.79 -10.26 23.96
CA HIS A 222 9.95 -11.14 23.80
C HIS A 222 11.02 -10.46 22.95
N SER A 223 12.21 -10.23 23.55
CA SER A 223 13.35 -9.64 22.85
C SER A 223 14.13 -10.72 22.08
N SER A 224 14.47 -10.45 20.82
CA SER A 224 15.35 -11.30 20.01
C SER A 224 16.83 -11.19 20.41
N TYR A 225 17.15 -10.32 21.36
CA TYR A 225 18.53 -10.01 21.76
C TYR A 225 18.65 -9.96 23.29
N GLU A 226 19.61 -10.70 23.81
CA GLU A 226 20.05 -10.51 25.18
C GLU A 226 20.81 -9.20 25.33
N ARG A 227 20.63 -8.51 26.44
CA ARG A 227 21.25 -7.19 26.67
C ARG A 227 22.78 -7.22 26.58
N ALA A 228 23.39 -8.25 27.16
CA ALA A 228 24.85 -8.38 27.17
C ALA A 228 25.43 -8.54 25.76
N ASP A 229 24.78 -9.36 24.92
CA ASP A 229 25.19 -9.57 23.54
C ASP A 229 24.97 -8.32 22.69
N PHE A 230 23.87 -7.61 22.89
CA PHE A 230 23.61 -6.34 22.23
C PHE A 230 24.75 -5.34 22.51
N MET A 231 25.11 -5.15 23.78
CA MET A 231 26.18 -4.25 24.20
C MET A 231 27.53 -4.64 23.58
N LYS A 232 27.86 -5.94 23.58
CA LYS A 232 29.09 -6.47 22.95
C LYS A 232 29.15 -6.15 21.45
N HIS A 233 28.01 -6.28 20.74
CA HIS A 233 27.98 -5.96 19.32
C HIS A 233 28.02 -4.45 19.04
N VAL A 234 27.49 -3.62 19.93
CA VAL A 234 27.69 -2.17 19.86
C VAL A 234 29.18 -1.82 19.94
N ASP A 235 29.92 -2.42 20.88
CA ASP A 235 31.37 -2.18 21.02
C ASP A 235 32.14 -2.67 19.79
N ARG A 236 31.73 -3.80 19.21
CA ARG A 236 32.31 -4.28 17.95
C ARG A 236 32.08 -3.33 16.77
N ILE A 237 30.89 -2.74 16.67
CA ILE A 237 30.60 -1.72 15.64
C ILE A 237 31.50 -0.48 15.83
N LYS A 238 31.71 -0.04 17.08
CA LYS A 238 32.60 1.08 17.36
C LYS A 238 34.03 0.79 16.91
N GLU A 239 34.49 -0.46 17.02
CA GLU A 239 35.78 -0.87 16.48
C GLU A 239 35.82 -0.78 14.95
N TYR A 240 34.82 -1.25 14.24
CA TYR A 240 34.70 -1.11 12.78
C TYR A 240 34.72 0.35 12.33
N ILE A 241 34.08 1.25 13.08
CA ILE A 241 34.11 2.68 12.79
C ILE A 241 35.54 3.24 13.00
N ARG A 242 36.24 2.84 14.08
CA ARG A 242 37.61 3.30 14.37
C ARG A 242 38.62 2.77 13.35
N SER A 243 38.45 1.56 12.85
CA SER A 243 39.32 0.96 11.82
C SER A 243 39.06 1.50 10.41
N GLY A 244 37.96 2.23 10.21
CA GLY A 244 37.60 2.78 8.90
C GLY A 244 36.79 1.81 8.02
N ASP A 245 36.35 0.66 8.56
CA ASP A 245 35.52 -0.31 7.82
C ASP A 245 34.14 0.25 7.48
N CYS A 246 33.59 1.13 8.34
CA CYS A 246 32.38 1.88 8.09
C CYS A 246 32.39 3.20 8.89
N PHE A 247 31.58 4.16 8.45
CA PHE A 247 31.39 5.41 9.20
C PHE A 247 30.11 5.38 10.07
N GLN A 248 29.16 4.49 9.72
CA GLN A 248 27.92 4.27 10.45
C GLN A 248 27.46 2.82 10.27
N ALA A 249 26.94 2.21 11.33
CA ALA A 249 26.22 0.95 11.26
C ALA A 249 25.04 0.98 12.22
N LEU A 250 23.92 0.37 11.82
CA LEU A 250 22.69 0.32 12.58
C LEU A 250 22.50 -1.09 13.15
N LEU A 251 22.58 -1.20 14.48
CA LEU A 251 22.26 -2.44 15.18
C LEU A 251 20.82 -2.40 15.66
N SER A 252 20.01 -3.36 15.22
CA SER A 252 18.60 -3.42 15.57
C SER A 252 18.29 -4.54 16.55
N ARG A 253 17.27 -4.33 17.36
CA ARG A 253 16.67 -5.33 18.25
C ARG A 253 15.20 -5.46 17.93
N ARG A 254 14.73 -6.70 17.73
CA ARG A 254 13.29 -6.98 17.60
C ARG A 254 12.69 -7.31 18.97
N ILE A 255 11.50 -6.77 19.22
CA ILE A 255 10.67 -7.12 20.35
C ILE A 255 9.32 -7.58 19.80
N ASP A 256 8.97 -8.82 20.07
CA ASP A 256 7.70 -9.41 19.66
C ASP A 256 6.68 -9.20 20.79
N VAL A 257 5.55 -8.57 20.48
CA VAL A 257 4.45 -8.29 21.42
C VAL A 257 3.18 -8.94 20.86
N PRO A 258 2.38 -9.61 21.71
CA PRO A 258 1.07 -10.13 21.28
C PRO A 258 0.18 -9.01 20.74
N LEU A 259 -0.51 -9.28 19.62
CA LEU A 259 -1.47 -8.36 19.02
C LEU A 259 -2.88 -8.85 19.35
N ASP A 260 -3.53 -8.22 20.33
CA ASP A 260 -4.88 -8.52 20.80
C ASP A 260 -5.90 -7.41 20.49
N PHE A 261 -5.52 -6.48 19.61
CA PHE A 261 -6.31 -5.31 19.20
C PHE A 261 -6.26 -5.09 17.68
N ASP A 262 -7.14 -4.22 17.16
CA ASP A 262 -7.09 -3.88 15.72
C ASP A 262 -5.80 -3.11 15.40
N PRO A 263 -4.99 -3.56 14.41
CA PRO A 263 -3.79 -2.83 13.98
C PRO A 263 -4.03 -1.36 13.61
N ALA A 264 -5.25 -1.01 13.19
CA ALA A 264 -5.61 0.38 12.91
C ALA A 264 -5.58 1.25 14.19
N ASP A 265 -5.86 0.68 15.36
CA ASP A 265 -5.78 1.41 16.64
C ASP A 265 -4.32 1.67 17.04
N LEU A 266 -3.41 0.71 16.77
CA LEU A 266 -1.98 0.94 16.92
C LEU A 266 -1.50 2.08 16.01
N TYR A 267 -1.91 2.06 14.74
CA TYR A 267 -1.58 3.14 13.81
C TYR A 267 -2.07 4.50 14.33
N ARG A 268 -3.30 4.57 14.85
CA ARG A 268 -3.86 5.81 15.44
C ARG A 268 -3.04 6.32 16.63
N ALA A 269 -2.60 5.42 17.50
CA ALA A 269 -1.76 5.77 18.65
C ALA A 269 -0.36 6.26 18.21
N LEU A 270 0.24 5.64 17.21
CA LEU A 270 1.54 6.04 16.68
C LEU A 270 1.49 7.36 15.89
N ARG A 271 0.33 7.71 15.34
CA ARG A 271 0.10 8.95 14.58
C ARG A 271 -0.12 10.16 15.50
N ALA A 272 -0.62 9.97 16.69
CA ALA A 272 -0.93 11.02 17.67
C ALA A 272 0.34 11.62 18.31
#